data_aef3c581f84f10908ca3ac26be0f1fd5
#
_entry.id   aef3c581f84f10908ca3ac26be0f1fd5
#
_cell.length_a   1.000
_cell.length_b   1.000
_cell.length_c   1.000
_cell.angle_alpha   90.00
_cell.angle_beta   90.00
_cell.angle_gamma   90.00
#
_symmetry.space_group_name_H-M   'P 1'
#
loop_
_entity.id
_entity.type
_entity.pdbx_description
1 polymer ?
#
loop_
_entity_poly.entity_id
_entity_poly.type
_entity_poly.pdbx_seq_one_letter_code
_entity_poly.pdbx_strand_id
1 'polypeptide(L)'
;MKKKILATIAAITAFQTAFADVKTVGSTLHKLYPNTTFSSVKATPMASIYEVTMGDNIAYVQENGRYFIFGALYDMQEQKDLTEMARSAVTQKSYSRLPFKNAIKIVKGNGGKGKREFALFSDPDCPFCRRLEETLAGMTDYTAYVFMFPIKSLHP
;
A
#
# COMPACT_ATOMS: atom_id res chain seq x y z
N MET A 1 -14.08 -47.39 55.27
CA MET A 1 -14.94 -46.87 54.17
C MET A 1 -14.10 -45.86 53.37
N LYS A 2 -13.52 -46.30 52.23
CA LYS A 2 -12.63 -45.47 51.40
C LYS A 2 -13.46 -44.82 50.26
N LYS A 3 -13.66 -43.52 50.31
CA LYS A 3 -14.34 -42.77 49.24
C LYS A 3 -13.35 -42.59 48.09
N LYS A 4 -13.64 -43.18 46.95
CA LYS A 4 -12.94 -42.92 45.67
C LYS A 4 -13.48 -41.63 45.07
N ILE A 5 -12.66 -40.61 44.96
CA ILE A 5 -12.94 -39.38 44.23
C ILE A 5 -12.56 -39.65 42.79
N LEU A 6 -13.54 -39.74 41.89
CA LEU A 6 -13.33 -39.76 40.45
C LEU A 6 -13.12 -38.32 39.99
N ALA A 7 -11.89 -37.98 39.60
CA ALA A 7 -11.57 -36.71 38.97
C ALA A 7 -11.87 -36.83 37.47
N THR A 8 -12.97 -36.23 37.01
CA THR A 8 -13.32 -36.10 35.59
C THR A 8 -12.49 -34.96 35.01
N ILE A 9 -11.44 -35.28 34.27
CA ILE A 9 -10.68 -34.31 33.49
C ILE A 9 -11.49 -33.97 32.25
N ALA A 10 -12.15 -32.82 32.26
CA ALA A 10 -12.77 -32.27 31.05
C ALA A 10 -11.65 -31.79 30.12
N ALA A 11 -11.42 -32.52 29.04
CA ALA A 11 -10.55 -32.09 27.96
C ALA A 11 -11.20 -30.91 27.23
N ILE A 12 -10.77 -29.70 27.55
CA ILE A 12 -11.09 -28.50 26.76
C ILE A 12 -10.25 -28.59 25.50
N THR A 13 -10.79 -29.14 24.42
CA THR A 13 -10.21 -29.02 23.08
C THR A 13 -10.38 -27.57 22.64
N ALA A 14 -9.35 -26.76 22.86
CA ALA A 14 -9.23 -25.44 22.25
C ALA A 14 -9.21 -25.63 20.73
N PHE A 15 -10.30 -25.27 20.07
CA PHE A 15 -10.36 -25.15 18.62
C PHE A 15 -9.46 -23.97 18.26
N GLN A 16 -8.17 -24.22 18.05
CA GLN A 16 -7.27 -23.26 17.45
C GLN A 16 -7.64 -23.19 15.96
N THR A 17 -8.39 -22.19 15.59
CA THR A 17 -8.49 -21.79 14.18
C THR A 17 -7.11 -21.36 13.74
N ALA A 18 -6.36 -22.27 13.12
CA ALA A 18 -5.07 -21.98 12.54
C ALA A 18 -5.33 -21.10 11.32
N PHE A 19 -5.23 -19.78 11.50
CA PHE A 19 -5.13 -18.88 10.37
C PHE A 19 -3.82 -19.17 9.64
N ALA A 20 -3.87 -19.25 8.31
CA ALA A 20 -2.65 -19.44 7.53
C ALA A 20 -1.67 -18.29 7.84
N ASP A 21 -0.42 -18.62 8.10
CA ASP A 21 0.62 -17.61 8.30
C ASP A 21 0.83 -16.81 7.01
N VAL A 22 1.10 -15.52 7.16
CA VAL A 22 1.41 -14.57 6.05
C VAL A 22 2.44 -15.14 5.07
N LYS A 23 3.45 -15.85 5.57
CA LYS A 23 4.47 -16.51 4.75
C LYS A 23 3.89 -17.62 3.88
N THR A 24 2.99 -18.41 4.44
CA THR A 24 2.30 -19.50 3.73
C THR A 24 1.44 -18.96 2.60
N VAL A 25 0.67 -17.89 2.88
CA VAL A 25 -0.14 -17.21 1.86
C VAL A 25 0.75 -16.64 0.76
N GLY A 26 1.84 -15.96 1.10
CA GLY A 26 2.81 -15.44 0.15
C GLY A 26 3.38 -16.53 -0.77
N SER A 27 3.80 -17.66 -0.19
CA SER A 27 4.31 -18.81 -0.95
C SER A 27 3.25 -19.39 -1.89
N THR A 28 2.00 -19.49 -1.44
CA THR A 28 0.87 -19.96 -2.23
C THR A 28 0.63 -19.04 -3.43
N LEU A 29 0.63 -17.75 -3.23
CA LEU A 29 0.44 -16.75 -4.28
C LEU A 29 1.55 -16.81 -5.33
N HIS A 30 2.81 -16.88 -4.92
CA HIS A 30 3.93 -17.02 -5.85
C HIS A 30 3.85 -18.31 -6.68
N LYS A 31 3.37 -19.41 -6.08
CA LYS A 31 3.19 -20.68 -6.78
C LYS A 31 2.04 -20.64 -7.81
N LEU A 32 0.91 -20.02 -7.43
CA LEU A 32 -0.27 -19.94 -8.29
C LEU A 32 -0.12 -18.90 -9.41
N TYR A 33 0.60 -17.80 -9.12
CA TYR A 33 0.74 -16.65 -10.03
C TYR A 33 2.20 -16.27 -10.24
N PRO A 34 3.01 -17.15 -10.90
CA PRO A 34 4.46 -16.94 -11.04
C PRO A 34 4.84 -15.69 -11.83
N ASN A 35 3.94 -15.16 -12.67
CA ASN A 35 4.15 -13.95 -13.46
C ASN A 35 3.71 -12.67 -12.75
N THR A 36 3.21 -12.78 -11.51
CA THR A 36 2.75 -11.62 -10.72
C THR A 36 3.70 -11.37 -9.57
N THR A 37 4.20 -10.15 -9.47
CA THR A 37 5.05 -9.75 -8.34
C THR A 37 4.18 -9.24 -7.19
N PHE A 38 4.16 -10.00 -6.11
CA PHE A 38 3.57 -9.59 -4.83
C PHE A 38 4.69 -8.99 -3.96
N SER A 39 4.74 -7.67 -3.83
CA SER A 39 5.79 -6.97 -3.07
C SER A 39 5.56 -6.99 -1.55
N SER A 40 4.32 -7.24 -1.13
CA SER A 40 3.94 -7.38 0.29
C SER A 40 2.69 -8.24 0.43
N VAL A 41 2.65 -9.05 1.49
CA VAL A 41 1.45 -9.76 1.98
C VAL A 41 1.31 -9.42 3.46
N LYS A 42 0.12 -9.01 3.90
CA LYS A 42 -0.16 -8.68 5.30
C LYS A 42 -1.51 -9.23 5.73
N ALA A 43 -1.61 -9.59 7.01
CA ALA A 43 -2.89 -9.93 7.60
C ALA A 43 -3.80 -8.68 7.65
N THR A 44 -5.11 -8.91 7.53
CA THR A 44 -6.14 -7.88 7.74
C THR A 44 -6.93 -8.19 9.01
N PRO A 45 -7.75 -7.26 9.51
CA PRO A 45 -8.68 -7.55 10.59
C PRO A 45 -9.75 -8.61 10.23
N MET A 46 -9.94 -8.87 8.92
CA MET A 46 -10.87 -9.91 8.45
C MET A 46 -10.18 -11.26 8.43
N ALA A 47 -10.78 -12.25 9.10
CA ALA A 47 -10.26 -13.61 9.13
C ALA A 47 -10.09 -14.18 7.72
N SER A 48 -9.00 -14.90 7.47
CA SER A 48 -8.67 -15.56 6.19
C SER A 48 -8.57 -14.63 4.97
N ILE A 49 -8.55 -13.31 5.18
CA ILE A 49 -8.36 -12.31 4.12
C ILE A 49 -7.04 -11.58 4.37
N TYR A 50 -6.23 -11.48 3.34
CA TYR A 50 -4.89 -10.88 3.38
C TYR A 50 -4.82 -9.70 2.41
N GLU A 51 -4.17 -8.62 2.83
CA GLU A 51 -3.80 -7.50 1.98
C GLU A 51 -2.58 -7.90 1.15
N VAL A 52 -2.63 -7.66 -0.15
CA VAL A 52 -1.51 -7.88 -1.07
C VAL A 52 -1.19 -6.61 -1.85
N THR A 53 0.09 -6.34 -2.00
CA THR A 53 0.59 -5.22 -2.81
C THR A 53 1.17 -5.77 -4.12
N MET A 54 0.66 -5.27 -5.24
CA MET A 54 1.10 -5.63 -6.61
C MET A 54 1.48 -4.34 -7.35
N GLY A 55 2.76 -4.03 -7.40
CA GLY A 55 3.22 -2.70 -7.83
C GLY A 55 2.66 -1.62 -6.91
N ASP A 56 1.89 -0.69 -7.45
CA ASP A 56 1.20 0.38 -6.71
C ASP A 56 -0.25 0.02 -6.33
N ASN A 57 -0.71 -1.18 -6.71
CA ASN A 57 -2.08 -1.62 -6.45
C ASN A 57 -2.16 -2.39 -5.14
N ILE A 58 -3.23 -2.11 -4.38
CA ILE A 58 -3.62 -2.88 -3.21
C ILE A 58 -4.84 -3.73 -3.58
N ALA A 59 -4.78 -5.00 -3.22
CA ALA A 59 -5.90 -5.93 -3.33
C ALA A 59 -5.98 -6.78 -2.07
N TYR A 60 -7.09 -7.49 -1.92
CA TYR A 60 -7.32 -8.43 -0.82
C TYR A 60 -7.49 -9.82 -1.40
N VAL A 61 -6.94 -10.82 -0.74
CA VAL A 61 -6.97 -12.20 -1.22
C VAL A 61 -7.34 -13.14 -0.09
N GLN A 62 -8.13 -14.15 -0.41
CA GLN A 62 -8.38 -15.25 0.51
C GLN A 62 -7.11 -16.11 0.69
N GLU A 63 -6.92 -16.68 1.87
CA GLU A 63 -5.72 -17.46 2.25
C GLU A 63 -5.30 -18.55 1.24
N ASN A 64 -6.29 -19.14 0.51
CA ASN A 64 -6.02 -20.15 -0.52
C ASN A 64 -5.57 -19.55 -1.87
N GLY A 65 -5.51 -18.23 -1.99
CA GLY A 65 -5.08 -17.52 -3.19
C GLY A 65 -6.07 -17.54 -4.35
N ARG A 66 -7.29 -18.06 -4.17
CA ARG A 66 -8.25 -18.23 -5.27
C ARG A 66 -9.06 -16.98 -5.57
N TYR A 67 -9.54 -16.28 -4.52
CA TYR A 67 -10.44 -15.14 -4.69
C TYR A 67 -9.72 -13.85 -4.33
N PHE A 68 -9.77 -12.90 -5.25
CA PHE A 68 -9.26 -11.54 -5.06
C PHE A 68 -10.40 -10.55 -5.00
N ILE A 69 -10.24 -9.55 -4.15
CA ILE A 69 -11.14 -8.40 -4.03
C ILE A 69 -10.33 -7.17 -4.41
N PHE A 70 -10.74 -6.47 -5.44
CA PHE A 70 -10.17 -5.20 -5.87
C PHE A 70 -11.13 -4.08 -5.46
N GLY A 71 -10.77 -3.34 -4.42
CA GLY A 71 -11.65 -2.31 -3.85
C GLY A 71 -11.07 -1.73 -2.56
N ALA A 72 -11.89 -0.94 -1.86
CA ALA A 72 -11.54 -0.36 -0.58
C ALA A 72 -12.05 -1.23 0.59
N LEU A 73 -11.19 -1.43 1.58
CA LEU A 73 -11.54 -1.99 2.88
C LEU A 73 -11.62 -0.84 3.88
N TYR A 74 -12.83 -0.60 4.38
CA TYR A 74 -13.11 0.48 5.31
C TYR A 74 -13.54 -0.08 6.67
N ASP A 75 -12.90 0.39 7.74
CA ASP A 75 -13.33 0.09 9.10
C ASP A 75 -14.38 1.11 9.50
N MET A 76 -15.65 0.68 9.53
CA MET A 76 -16.76 1.55 9.86
C MET A 76 -16.80 1.98 11.33
N GLN A 77 -16.22 1.20 12.23
CA GLN A 77 -16.15 1.53 13.66
C GLN A 77 -15.09 2.57 13.94
N GLU A 78 -13.90 2.36 13.39
CA GLU A 78 -12.76 3.26 13.53
C GLU A 78 -12.79 4.43 12.53
N GLN A 79 -13.74 4.41 11.58
CA GLN A 79 -13.86 5.41 10.51
C GLN A 79 -12.55 5.55 9.69
N LYS A 80 -11.91 4.42 9.37
CA LYS A 80 -10.61 4.37 8.69
C LYS A 80 -10.70 3.63 7.36
N ASP A 81 -10.18 4.25 6.30
CA ASP A 81 -9.91 3.57 5.03
C ASP A 81 -8.56 2.85 5.12
N LEU A 82 -8.61 1.53 5.36
CA LEU A 82 -7.41 0.70 5.50
C LEU A 82 -6.66 0.58 4.17
N THR A 83 -7.39 0.61 3.05
CA THR A 83 -6.78 0.56 1.71
C THR A 83 -6.01 1.84 1.42
N GLU A 84 -6.58 3.00 1.73
CA GLU A 84 -5.89 4.28 1.53
C GLU A 84 -4.66 4.40 2.43
N MET A 85 -4.74 3.93 3.67
CA MET A 85 -3.59 3.85 4.56
C MET A 85 -2.48 2.97 3.98
N ALA A 86 -2.82 1.80 3.43
CA ALA A 86 -1.86 0.91 2.78
C ALA A 86 -1.26 1.55 1.52
N ARG A 87 -2.08 2.20 0.68
CA ARG A 87 -1.65 2.91 -0.52
C ARG A 87 -0.70 4.07 -0.19
N SER A 88 -1.04 4.86 0.82
CA SER A 88 -0.19 5.95 1.31
C SER A 88 1.17 5.45 1.79
N ALA A 89 1.22 4.30 2.48
CA ALA A 89 2.48 3.69 2.92
C ALA A 89 3.36 3.23 1.73
N VAL A 90 2.75 2.66 0.68
CA VAL A 90 3.46 2.29 -0.56
C VAL A 90 4.02 3.53 -1.26
N THR A 91 3.20 4.57 -1.41
CA THR A 91 3.58 5.84 -2.02
C THR A 91 4.72 6.51 -1.25
N GLN A 92 4.64 6.56 0.07
CA GLN A 92 5.70 7.14 0.91
C GLN A 92 7.02 6.37 0.78
N LYS A 93 6.97 5.04 0.71
CA LYS A 93 8.16 4.22 0.49
C LYS A 93 8.76 4.46 -0.89
N SER A 94 7.93 4.62 -1.92
CA SER A 94 8.37 4.95 -3.29
C SER A 94 8.99 6.35 -3.33
N TYR A 95 8.34 7.34 -2.71
CA TYR A 95 8.85 8.70 -2.60
C TYR A 95 10.25 8.75 -1.95
N SER A 96 10.47 8.04 -0.85
CA SER A 96 11.75 8.04 -0.13
C SER A 96 12.93 7.46 -0.94
N ARG A 97 12.65 6.73 -2.02
CA ARG A 97 13.66 6.13 -2.91
C ARG A 97 14.02 7.01 -4.11
N LEU A 98 13.32 8.12 -4.30
CA LEU A 98 13.56 9.00 -5.43
C LEU A 98 14.97 9.62 -5.35
N PRO A 99 15.67 9.74 -6.48
CA PRO A 99 16.99 10.35 -6.53
C PRO A 99 16.88 11.89 -6.51
N PHE A 100 16.48 12.48 -5.40
CA PHE A 100 16.21 13.92 -5.25
C PHE A 100 17.34 14.83 -5.72
N LYS A 101 18.58 14.36 -5.68
CA LYS A 101 19.74 15.09 -6.22
C LYS A 101 19.66 15.35 -7.72
N ASN A 102 18.85 14.58 -8.44
CA ASN A 102 18.67 14.70 -9.90
C ASN A 102 17.40 15.50 -10.24
N ALA A 103 16.63 15.95 -9.25
CA ALA A 103 15.43 16.72 -9.45
C ALA A 103 15.71 18.22 -9.49
N ILE A 104 14.89 18.96 -10.25
CA ILE A 104 14.84 20.42 -10.16
C ILE A 104 14.01 20.76 -8.93
N LYS A 105 14.65 21.38 -7.93
CA LYS A 105 13.97 21.79 -6.71
C LYS A 105 13.34 23.15 -6.86
N ILE A 106 12.03 23.25 -6.71
CA ILE A 106 11.25 24.49 -6.72
C ILE A 106 10.73 24.73 -5.30
N VAL A 107 11.04 25.90 -4.74
CA VAL A 107 10.57 26.31 -3.42
C VAL A 107 9.69 27.56 -3.58
N LYS A 108 8.46 27.50 -3.08
CA LYS A 108 7.52 28.63 -3.05
C LYS A 108 7.22 29.03 -1.61
N GLY A 109 7.22 30.35 -1.36
CA GLY A 109 7.04 30.91 -0.02
C GLY A 109 8.10 30.38 0.95
N ASN A 110 7.70 29.91 2.12
CA ASN A 110 8.59 29.27 3.10
C ASN A 110 8.76 27.76 2.84
N GLY A 111 8.51 27.28 1.63
CA GLY A 111 8.72 25.90 1.21
C GLY A 111 7.79 24.88 1.86
N GLY A 112 6.64 25.37 2.44
CA GLY A 112 5.68 24.48 3.13
C GLY A 112 6.21 23.88 4.43
N LYS A 113 7.44 24.16 4.83
CA LYS A 113 8.12 23.63 6.03
C LYS A 113 7.97 22.12 6.18
N GLY A 114 8.13 21.39 5.07
CA GLY A 114 7.98 19.93 5.01
C GLY A 114 6.54 19.41 5.04
N LYS A 115 5.53 20.26 5.11
CA LYS A 115 4.11 19.86 5.11
C LYS A 115 3.52 19.70 3.71
N ARG A 116 4.10 20.38 2.72
CA ARG A 116 3.71 20.34 1.30
C ARG A 116 4.93 20.11 0.46
N GLU A 117 5.44 18.90 0.55
CA GLU A 117 6.57 18.45 -0.22
C GLU A 117 6.15 17.30 -1.11
N PHE A 118 6.44 17.38 -2.41
CA PHE A 118 6.05 16.35 -3.38
C PHE A 118 7.04 16.23 -4.53
N ALA A 119 7.03 15.08 -5.18
CA ALA A 119 7.73 14.85 -6.43
C ALA A 119 6.75 14.99 -7.61
N LEU A 120 7.22 15.61 -8.67
CA LEU A 120 6.48 15.79 -9.92
C LEU A 120 7.32 15.21 -11.07
N PHE A 121 6.74 14.30 -11.83
CA PHE A 121 7.29 13.84 -13.10
C PHE A 121 6.61 14.64 -14.20
N SER A 122 7.37 15.46 -14.92
CA SER A 122 6.84 16.42 -15.88
C SER A 122 7.53 16.32 -17.23
N ASP A 123 6.75 16.50 -18.26
CA ASP A 123 7.19 16.64 -19.64
C ASP A 123 6.74 18.02 -20.17
N PRO A 124 7.66 18.92 -20.57
CA PRO A 124 7.32 20.26 -21.04
C PRO A 124 6.43 20.25 -22.29
N ASP A 125 6.46 19.20 -23.10
CA ASP A 125 5.63 19.09 -24.32
C ASP A 125 4.25 18.47 -24.03
N CYS A 126 4.04 17.96 -22.81
CA CYS A 126 2.74 17.43 -22.40
C CYS A 126 1.78 18.58 -21.98
N PRO A 127 0.64 18.76 -22.67
CA PRO A 127 -0.31 19.84 -22.35
C PRO A 127 -0.94 19.70 -20.96
N PHE A 128 -1.08 18.49 -20.44
CA PHE A 128 -1.58 18.24 -19.08
C PHE A 128 -0.55 18.62 -18.01
N CYS A 129 0.74 18.37 -18.28
CA CYS A 129 1.81 18.77 -17.38
C CYS A 129 1.87 20.30 -17.29
N ARG A 130 1.81 21.01 -18.42
CA ARG A 130 1.76 22.48 -18.44
C ARG A 130 0.58 23.03 -17.63
N ARG A 131 -0.63 22.48 -17.82
CA ARG A 131 -1.80 22.90 -17.04
C ARG A 131 -1.63 22.67 -15.53
N LEU A 132 -0.99 21.55 -15.13
CA LEU A 132 -0.67 21.29 -13.73
C LEU A 132 0.32 22.33 -13.20
N GLU A 133 1.36 22.65 -13.97
CA GLU A 133 2.36 23.65 -13.59
C GLU A 133 1.76 25.06 -13.44
N GLU A 134 0.83 25.45 -14.33
CA GLU A 134 0.06 26.69 -14.21
C GLU A 134 -0.76 26.71 -12.89
N THR A 135 -1.40 25.60 -12.55
CA THR A 135 -2.14 25.46 -11.30
C THR A 135 -1.21 25.59 -10.10
N LEU A 136 -0.07 24.94 -10.12
CA LEU A 136 0.94 24.99 -9.06
C LEU A 136 1.56 26.40 -8.94
N ALA A 137 1.67 27.14 -10.04
CA ALA A 137 2.20 28.51 -10.02
C ALA A 137 1.35 29.44 -9.16
N GLY A 138 0.02 29.22 -9.07
CA GLY A 138 -0.90 29.95 -8.21
C GLY A 138 -0.86 29.51 -6.73
N MET A 139 -0.18 28.44 -6.40
CA MET A 139 -0.06 27.96 -5.02
C MET A 139 1.15 28.57 -4.30
N THR A 140 1.03 28.70 -2.99
CA THR A 140 2.12 29.16 -2.11
C THR A 140 2.52 28.05 -1.13
N ASP A 141 3.70 28.21 -0.52
CA ASP A 141 4.16 27.38 0.59
C ASP A 141 4.27 25.89 0.27
N TYR A 142 5.07 25.56 -0.75
CA TYR A 142 5.42 24.17 -1.07
C TYR A 142 6.88 24.04 -1.52
N THR A 143 7.37 22.79 -1.44
CA THR A 143 8.59 22.35 -2.12
C THR A 143 8.22 21.25 -3.12
N ALA A 144 8.53 21.49 -4.40
CA ALA A 144 8.38 20.49 -5.45
C ALA A 144 9.75 20.01 -5.93
N TYR A 145 9.88 18.71 -6.12
CA TYR A 145 11.03 18.08 -6.77
C TYR A 145 10.58 17.61 -8.15
N VAL A 146 10.97 18.34 -9.20
CA VAL A 146 10.56 18.07 -10.57
C VAL A 146 11.58 17.17 -11.24
N PHE A 147 11.13 16.02 -11.71
CA PHE A 147 11.88 15.09 -12.54
C PHE A 147 11.40 15.22 -13.98
N MET A 148 12.34 15.51 -14.89
CA MET A 148 12.04 15.53 -16.31
C MET A 148 11.79 14.10 -16.81
N PHE A 149 10.61 13.85 -17.34
CA PHE A 149 10.17 12.53 -17.80
C PHE A 149 9.56 12.63 -19.20
N PRO A 150 10.39 12.60 -20.26
CA PRO A 150 9.92 12.73 -21.62
C PRO A 150 9.03 11.56 -22.02
N ILE A 151 7.81 11.86 -22.47
CA ILE A 151 6.83 10.87 -22.93
C ILE A 151 7.17 10.50 -24.37
N LYS A 152 7.55 9.25 -24.63
CA LYS A 152 8.03 8.79 -25.95
C LYS A 152 7.12 9.14 -27.12
N SER A 153 5.82 9.17 -26.92
CA SER A 153 4.85 9.54 -27.97
C SER A 153 4.85 11.02 -28.33
N LEU A 154 5.44 11.90 -27.51
CA LEU A 154 5.55 13.33 -27.73
C LEU A 154 6.94 13.72 -28.26
N HIS A 155 7.92 12.81 -28.18
CA HIS A 155 9.29 13.01 -28.62
C HIS A 155 9.67 11.90 -29.62
N PRO A 156 9.35 12.06 -30.92
CA PRO A 156 9.67 11.10 -31.97
C PRO A 156 11.16 10.90 -32.22
#